data_b87802a5bdbe39a0ef1aea6af766e134
#
_entry.id   b87802a5bdbe39a0ef1aea6af766e134
#
_cell.length_a   1.000
_cell.length_b   1.000
_cell.length_c   1.000
_cell.angle_alpha   90.00
_cell.angle_beta   90.00
_cell.angle_gamma   90.00
#
_symmetry.space_group_name_H-M   'P 1'
#
loop_
_entity.id
_entity.type
_entity.pdbx_description
1 polymer ?
#
loop_
_entity_poly.entity_id
_entity_poly.type
_entity_poly.pdbx_seq_one_letter_code
_entity_poly.pdbx_strand_id
1 'polypeptide(L)'
;MIVKRLGLVEYAPALEAMRVFTAARGADTPDELWLLQHPPVYTLGQAGKPEHLLQNPANIPLVRIDRGGQITYHGPGQLVAYLLLDLPRRRLKVRELVHLMEQAIIDTLADYGLAAQRKDGAPGVYIAGDKIAALGLRVRNGCSYHGLAINVDADLAPFGWINPCGYEGLKTIRMKDFGIDASVDGVG
;
A
#
# COMPACT_ATOMS: atom_id res chain seq x y z
N MET A 1 12.06 12.44 -10.71
CA MET A 1 11.63 11.61 -9.56
C MET A 1 12.81 10.77 -9.11
N ILE A 2 13.06 10.70 -7.82
CA ILE A 2 14.11 9.88 -7.22
C ILE A 2 13.46 8.59 -6.72
N VAL A 3 14.03 7.43 -7.07
CA VAL A 3 13.59 6.13 -6.56
C VAL A 3 14.55 5.71 -5.44
N LYS A 4 14.01 5.37 -4.28
CA LYS A 4 14.76 4.87 -3.12
C LYS A 4 14.31 3.45 -2.80
N ARG A 5 15.26 2.50 -2.73
CA ARG A 5 15.03 1.13 -2.26
C ARG A 5 15.53 1.05 -0.83
N LEU A 6 14.62 0.90 0.12
CA LEU A 6 14.90 1.04 1.56
C LEU A 6 14.99 -0.31 2.29
N GLY A 7 14.65 -1.41 1.60
CA GLY A 7 14.64 -2.75 2.23
C GLY A 7 13.56 -2.90 3.30
N LEU A 8 13.85 -3.61 4.36
CA LEU A 8 12.96 -3.82 5.49
C LEU A 8 13.08 -2.66 6.49
N VAL A 9 12.03 -1.88 6.68
CA VAL A 9 12.02 -0.66 7.51
C VAL A 9 10.86 -0.69 8.50
N GLU A 10 11.13 -0.33 9.76
CA GLU A 10 10.09 -0.16 10.77
C GLU A 10 9.05 0.88 10.34
N TYR A 11 7.77 0.61 10.63
CA TYR A 11 6.67 1.44 10.13
C TYR A 11 6.68 2.86 10.69
N ALA A 12 6.86 3.01 12.00
CA ALA A 12 6.78 4.31 12.65
C ALA A 12 7.89 5.29 12.19
N PRO A 13 9.17 4.89 12.07
CA PRO A 13 10.21 5.72 11.47
C PRO A 13 9.92 6.10 10.01
N ALA A 14 9.41 5.16 9.20
CA ALA A 14 9.07 5.43 7.80
C ALA A 14 7.92 6.46 7.69
N LEU A 15 6.88 6.33 8.52
CA LEU A 15 5.79 7.29 8.59
C LEU A 15 6.26 8.70 8.96
N GLU A 16 7.11 8.80 9.98
CA GLU A 16 7.66 10.11 10.40
C GLU A 16 8.53 10.71 9.31
N ALA A 17 9.38 9.91 8.67
CA ALA A 17 10.21 10.37 7.54
C ALA A 17 9.36 10.90 6.37
N MET A 18 8.27 10.22 6.01
CA MET A 18 7.33 10.70 4.98
C MET A 18 6.69 12.04 5.37
N ARG A 19 6.28 12.19 6.63
CA ARG A 19 5.66 13.43 7.14
C ARG A 19 6.64 14.60 7.14
N VAL A 20 7.85 14.37 7.64
CA VAL A 20 8.92 15.38 7.65
C VAL A 20 9.26 15.80 6.23
N PHE A 21 9.51 14.84 5.34
CA PHE A 21 9.78 15.11 3.93
C PHE A 21 8.66 15.94 3.28
N THR A 22 7.39 15.53 3.48
CA THR A 22 6.25 16.21 2.89
C THR A 22 6.05 17.62 3.46
N ALA A 23 6.30 17.81 4.76
CA ALA A 23 6.18 19.12 5.41
C ALA A 23 7.31 20.10 5.02
N ALA A 24 8.51 19.57 4.76
CA ALA A 24 9.68 20.37 4.41
C ALA A 24 9.79 20.68 2.90
N ARG A 25 8.86 20.19 2.06
CA ARG A 25 8.93 20.39 0.61
C ARG A 25 8.86 21.87 0.24
N GLY A 26 9.77 22.28 -0.64
CA GLY A 26 9.72 23.55 -1.38
C GLY A 26 9.48 23.33 -2.87
N ALA A 27 9.46 24.42 -3.64
CA ALA A 27 9.17 24.38 -5.08
C ALA A 27 10.12 23.46 -5.87
N ASP A 28 11.39 23.39 -5.47
CA ASP A 28 12.43 22.62 -6.16
C ASP A 28 12.67 21.23 -5.57
N THR A 29 11.94 20.86 -4.50
CA THR A 29 12.09 19.55 -3.88
C THR A 29 11.67 18.46 -4.86
N PRO A 30 12.55 17.49 -5.22
CA PRO A 30 12.19 16.43 -6.15
C PRO A 30 11.13 15.52 -5.56
N ASP A 31 10.34 14.91 -6.45
CA ASP A 31 9.43 13.85 -6.06
C ASP A 31 10.21 12.57 -5.78
N GLU A 32 9.74 11.80 -4.81
CA GLU A 32 10.35 10.54 -4.43
C GLU A 32 9.35 9.36 -4.51
N LEU A 33 9.88 8.19 -4.89
CA LEU A 33 9.23 6.89 -4.78
C LEU A 33 10.07 6.04 -3.84
N TRP A 34 9.49 5.60 -2.73
CA TRP A 34 10.17 4.72 -1.78
C TRP A 34 9.61 3.31 -1.89
N LEU A 35 10.48 2.36 -2.25
CA LEU A 35 10.18 0.94 -2.34
C LEU A 35 10.76 0.24 -1.11
N LEU A 36 9.93 -0.48 -0.37
CA LEU A 36 10.33 -1.06 0.91
C LEU A 36 9.40 -2.21 1.33
N GLN A 37 9.75 -2.83 2.43
CA GLN A 37 8.92 -3.76 3.18
C GLN A 37 8.84 -3.29 4.65
N HIS A 38 7.84 -3.75 5.37
CA HIS A 38 7.73 -3.55 6.81
C HIS A 38 7.79 -4.87 7.57
N PRO A 39 8.29 -4.89 8.83
CA PRO A 39 7.94 -5.92 9.79
C PRO A 39 6.42 -5.99 9.97
N PRO A 40 5.89 -7.10 10.53
CA PRO A 40 4.45 -7.24 10.75
C PRO A 40 3.86 -6.06 11.50
N VAL A 41 2.87 -5.39 10.88
CA VAL A 41 2.17 -4.24 11.46
C VAL A 41 0.76 -4.10 10.89
N TYR A 42 -0.21 -3.81 11.76
CA TYR A 42 -1.52 -3.32 11.35
C TYR A 42 -1.51 -1.80 11.30
N THR A 43 -2.10 -1.23 10.26
CA THR A 43 -2.31 0.22 10.16
C THR A 43 -3.79 0.53 10.06
N LEU A 44 -4.26 1.43 10.95
CA LEU A 44 -5.64 1.87 11.03
C LEU A 44 -5.76 3.27 10.42
N GLY A 45 -6.30 3.34 9.21
CA GLY A 45 -6.51 4.60 8.49
C GLY A 45 -7.65 5.44 9.06
N GLN A 46 -7.95 6.58 8.43
CA GLN A 46 -8.92 7.57 8.94
C GLN A 46 -10.35 7.04 9.08
N ALA A 47 -10.78 6.12 8.18
CA ALA A 47 -12.09 5.47 8.25
C ALA A 47 -12.07 4.19 9.09
N GLY A 48 -10.93 3.85 9.68
CA GLY A 48 -10.75 2.63 10.45
C GLY A 48 -11.31 2.73 11.85
N LYS A 49 -11.93 1.65 12.30
CA LYS A 49 -12.45 1.49 13.64
C LYS A 49 -11.69 0.37 14.36
N PRO A 50 -11.44 0.49 15.68
CA PRO A 50 -10.74 -0.55 16.44
C PRO A 50 -11.38 -1.95 16.34
N GLU A 51 -12.72 -2.01 16.25
CA GLU A 51 -13.47 -3.26 16.09
C GLU A 51 -13.21 -4.00 14.77
N HIS A 52 -12.54 -3.36 13.80
CA HIS A 52 -12.08 -4.04 12.59
C HIS A 52 -10.86 -4.95 12.82
N LEU A 53 -10.19 -4.85 13.96
CA LEU A 53 -9.24 -5.86 14.43
C LEU A 53 -10.01 -6.93 15.20
N LEU A 54 -10.32 -8.05 14.55
CA LEU A 54 -11.15 -9.13 15.11
C LEU A 54 -10.35 -9.99 16.10
N GLN A 55 -9.10 -10.27 15.78
CA GLN A 55 -8.18 -11.08 16.56
C GLN A 55 -6.75 -10.58 16.38
N ASN A 56 -5.88 -10.87 17.32
CA ASN A 56 -4.45 -10.57 17.21
C ASN A 56 -3.58 -11.60 17.95
N PRO A 57 -3.64 -12.88 17.55
CA PRO A 57 -2.94 -13.96 18.26
C PRO A 57 -1.40 -13.82 18.23
N ALA A 58 -0.87 -13.11 17.24
CA ALA A 58 0.56 -12.88 17.07
C ALA A 58 1.06 -11.58 17.71
N ASN A 59 0.19 -10.84 18.45
CA ASN A 59 0.51 -9.55 19.07
C ASN A 59 1.13 -8.54 18.09
N ILE A 60 0.65 -8.52 16.85
CA ILE A 60 1.12 -7.59 15.81
C ILE A 60 0.77 -6.15 16.24
N PRO A 61 1.73 -5.20 16.20
CA PRO A 61 1.45 -3.81 16.52
C PRO A 61 0.33 -3.20 15.69
N LEU A 62 -0.56 -2.42 16.32
CA LEU A 62 -1.60 -1.63 15.63
C LEU A 62 -1.24 -0.15 15.73
N VAL A 63 -1.03 0.49 14.56
CA VAL A 63 -0.66 1.91 14.47
C VAL A 63 -1.79 2.70 13.82
N ARG A 64 -2.31 3.72 14.52
CA ARG A 64 -3.28 4.65 13.95
C ARG A 64 -2.57 5.67 13.08
N ILE A 65 -3.06 5.87 11.85
CA ILE A 65 -2.41 6.70 10.84
C ILE A 65 -3.42 7.56 10.07
N ASP A 66 -2.91 8.46 9.26
CA ASP A 66 -3.70 9.48 8.58
C ASP A 66 -3.96 9.20 7.07
N ARG A 67 -3.56 8.02 6.54
CA ARG A 67 -3.97 7.64 5.19
C ARG A 67 -5.48 7.43 5.10
N GLY A 68 -6.02 7.52 3.91
CA GLY A 68 -7.39 7.08 3.63
C GLY A 68 -7.59 5.57 3.87
N GLY A 69 -8.85 5.13 3.92
CA GLY A 69 -9.23 3.74 4.13
C GLY A 69 -9.25 3.31 5.59
N GLN A 70 -9.43 2.00 5.79
CA GLN A 70 -9.66 1.38 7.08
C GLN A 70 -8.40 0.66 7.60
N ILE A 71 -8.56 -0.51 8.23
CA ILE A 71 -7.45 -1.34 8.68
C ILE A 71 -6.82 -2.09 7.50
N THR A 72 -5.50 -2.27 7.53
CA THR A 72 -4.77 -3.20 6.67
C THR A 72 -3.58 -3.78 7.41
N TYR A 73 -2.94 -4.78 6.81
CA TYR A 73 -1.74 -5.43 7.30
C TYR A 73 -0.58 -5.16 6.35
N HIS A 74 0.62 -4.97 6.93
CA HIS A 74 1.88 -5.00 6.23
C HIS A 74 2.81 -6.01 6.91
N GLY A 75 3.61 -6.71 6.10
CA GLY A 75 4.57 -7.69 6.56
C GLY A 75 5.62 -8.02 5.51
N PRO A 76 6.68 -8.77 5.88
CA PRO A 76 7.68 -9.26 4.94
C PRO A 76 7.03 -10.04 3.79
N GLY A 77 7.60 -9.92 2.59
CA GLY A 77 7.02 -10.49 1.37
C GLY A 77 5.95 -9.62 0.71
N GLN A 78 5.66 -8.43 1.25
CA GLN A 78 4.79 -7.43 0.65
C GLN A 78 5.63 -6.26 0.12
N LEU A 79 5.53 -5.95 -1.18
CA LEU A 79 6.10 -4.73 -1.74
C LEU A 79 5.24 -3.54 -1.31
N VAL A 80 5.84 -2.60 -0.60
CA VAL A 80 5.22 -1.31 -0.29
C VAL A 80 5.89 -0.22 -1.11
N ALA A 81 5.08 0.61 -1.77
CA ALA A 81 5.56 1.76 -2.54
C ALA A 81 4.90 3.04 -2.02
N TYR A 82 5.72 3.94 -1.46
CA TYR A 82 5.27 5.26 -1.02
C TYR A 82 5.57 6.32 -2.07
N LEU A 83 4.54 7.09 -2.43
CA LEU A 83 4.56 8.10 -3.48
C LEU A 83 4.54 9.50 -2.85
N LEU A 84 5.72 10.13 -2.77
CA LEU A 84 5.90 11.47 -2.22
C LEU A 84 5.97 12.48 -3.38
N LEU A 85 4.80 12.86 -3.88
CA LEU A 85 4.63 13.63 -5.11
C LEU A 85 4.05 15.02 -4.84
N ASP A 86 4.48 16.00 -5.60
CA ASP A 86 3.82 17.31 -5.72
C ASP A 86 2.76 17.22 -6.82
N LEU A 87 1.50 17.08 -6.42
CA LEU A 87 0.39 16.87 -7.34
C LEU A 87 0.09 18.10 -8.22
N PRO A 88 0.08 19.36 -7.69
CA PRO A 88 -0.05 20.57 -8.50
C PRO A 88 1.01 20.67 -9.60
N ARG A 89 2.29 20.46 -9.26
CA ARG A 89 3.39 20.49 -10.22
C ARG A 89 3.22 19.45 -11.33
N ARG A 90 2.68 18.27 -11.00
CA ARG A 90 2.35 17.21 -11.94
C ARG A 90 1.02 17.38 -12.66
N ARG A 91 0.23 18.40 -12.29
CA ARG A 91 -1.14 18.61 -12.77
C ARG A 91 -2.04 17.38 -12.57
N LEU A 92 -1.83 16.65 -11.46
CA LEU A 92 -2.58 15.45 -11.12
C LEU A 92 -3.61 15.73 -10.05
N LYS A 93 -4.80 15.17 -10.20
CA LYS A 93 -5.81 15.06 -9.14
C LYS A 93 -5.64 13.74 -8.38
N VAL A 94 -6.15 13.68 -7.15
CA VAL A 94 -6.04 12.49 -6.30
C VAL A 94 -6.64 11.24 -6.96
N ARG A 95 -7.79 11.37 -7.63
CA ARG A 95 -8.43 10.25 -8.34
C ARG A 95 -7.58 9.74 -9.51
N GLU A 96 -6.96 10.65 -10.23
CA GLU A 96 -6.05 10.29 -11.34
C GLU A 96 -4.82 9.56 -10.80
N LEU A 97 -4.25 10.01 -9.68
CA LEU A 97 -3.14 9.30 -9.03
C LEU A 97 -3.53 7.90 -8.59
N VAL A 98 -4.71 7.71 -7.98
CA VAL A 98 -5.22 6.39 -7.61
C VAL A 98 -5.32 5.49 -8.85
N HIS A 99 -5.91 6.00 -9.93
CA HIS A 99 -6.04 5.26 -11.19
C HIS A 99 -4.68 4.87 -11.79
N LEU A 100 -3.69 5.79 -11.76
CA LEU A 100 -2.33 5.52 -12.21
C LEU A 100 -1.62 4.46 -11.37
N MET A 101 -1.79 4.49 -10.05
CA MET A 101 -1.24 3.45 -9.16
C MET A 101 -1.85 2.07 -9.44
N GLU A 102 -3.17 2.00 -9.62
CA GLU A 102 -3.85 0.75 -9.98
C GLU A 102 -3.37 0.25 -11.34
N GLN A 103 -3.18 1.16 -12.32
CA GLN A 103 -2.67 0.78 -13.63
C GLN A 103 -1.24 0.23 -13.54
N ALA A 104 -0.35 0.91 -12.81
CA ALA A 104 1.02 0.44 -12.62
C ALA A 104 1.08 -0.96 -11.98
N ILE A 105 0.21 -1.24 -11.00
CA ILE A 105 0.09 -2.58 -10.41
C ILE A 105 -0.39 -3.60 -11.44
N ILE A 106 -1.42 -3.27 -12.23
CA ILE A 106 -1.98 -4.15 -13.27
C ILE A 106 -0.91 -4.47 -14.31
N ASP A 107 -0.19 -3.47 -14.79
CA ASP A 107 0.87 -3.64 -15.78
C ASP A 107 2.02 -4.50 -15.21
N THR A 108 2.45 -4.22 -13.98
CA THR A 108 3.46 -5.05 -13.28
C THR A 108 3.01 -6.50 -13.17
N LEU A 109 1.77 -6.76 -12.78
CA LEU A 109 1.24 -8.12 -12.65
C LEU A 109 1.11 -8.81 -14.01
N ALA A 110 0.80 -8.06 -15.07
CA ALA A 110 0.74 -8.57 -16.45
C ALA A 110 2.11 -9.04 -16.96
N ASP A 111 3.21 -8.40 -16.56
CA ASP A 111 4.57 -8.84 -16.87
C ASP A 111 4.88 -10.23 -16.28
N TYR A 112 4.18 -10.62 -15.22
CA TYR A 112 4.22 -11.97 -14.63
C TYR A 112 3.12 -12.89 -15.14
N GLY A 113 2.36 -12.49 -16.18
CA GLY A 113 1.28 -13.29 -16.76
C GLY A 113 -0.01 -13.32 -15.93
N LEU A 114 -0.18 -12.43 -14.96
CA LEU A 114 -1.35 -12.37 -14.09
C LEU A 114 -2.37 -11.34 -14.62
N ALA A 115 -3.56 -11.80 -14.98
CA ALA A 115 -4.66 -10.94 -15.44
C ALA A 115 -5.38 -10.28 -14.26
N ALA A 116 -4.93 -9.10 -13.89
CA ALA A 116 -5.49 -8.32 -12.77
C ALA A 116 -6.39 -7.18 -13.26
N GLN A 117 -7.32 -6.74 -12.42
CA GLN A 117 -8.29 -5.71 -12.76
C GLN A 117 -8.65 -4.83 -11.56
N ARG A 118 -9.24 -3.67 -11.86
CA ARG A 118 -9.89 -2.78 -10.87
C ARG A 118 -11.26 -3.34 -10.49
N LYS A 119 -11.78 -2.84 -9.38
CA LYS A 119 -13.15 -3.07 -8.95
C LYS A 119 -13.82 -1.73 -8.63
N ASP A 120 -14.93 -1.44 -9.27
CA ASP A 120 -15.67 -0.19 -9.06
C ASP A 120 -16.07 -0.02 -7.60
N GLY A 121 -15.84 1.18 -7.06
CA GLY A 121 -16.18 1.53 -5.67
C GLY A 121 -15.28 0.90 -4.60
N ALA A 122 -14.31 0.06 -4.98
CA ALA A 122 -13.41 -0.64 -4.06
C ALA A 122 -11.94 -0.48 -4.49
N PRO A 123 -11.27 0.67 -4.19
CA PRO A 123 -9.89 0.91 -4.60
C PRO A 123 -8.95 -0.25 -4.24
N GLY A 124 -8.14 -0.67 -5.21
CA GLY A 124 -7.29 -1.85 -5.12
C GLY A 124 -7.19 -2.58 -6.44
N VAL A 125 -6.35 -3.60 -6.48
CA VAL A 125 -6.23 -4.47 -7.65
C VAL A 125 -6.59 -5.89 -7.27
N TYR A 126 -7.31 -6.56 -8.17
CA TYR A 126 -7.96 -7.84 -7.92
C TYR A 126 -7.68 -8.84 -9.04
N ILE A 127 -7.61 -10.12 -8.69
CA ILE A 127 -7.60 -11.25 -9.64
C ILE A 127 -8.79 -12.15 -9.25
N ALA A 128 -9.67 -12.43 -10.21
CA ALA A 128 -10.87 -13.25 -10.01
C ALA A 128 -11.75 -12.80 -8.83
N GLY A 129 -11.73 -11.51 -8.47
CA GLY A 129 -12.50 -10.94 -7.36
C GLY A 129 -11.75 -10.86 -6.02
N ASP A 130 -10.63 -11.56 -5.86
CA ASP A 130 -9.78 -11.56 -4.68
C ASP A 130 -8.72 -10.45 -4.75
N LYS A 131 -8.44 -9.79 -3.61
CA LYS A 131 -7.55 -8.62 -3.58
C LYS A 131 -6.07 -9.04 -3.51
N ILE A 132 -5.26 -8.61 -4.50
CA ILE A 132 -3.81 -8.81 -4.51
C ILE A 132 -3.03 -7.56 -4.08
N ALA A 133 -3.59 -6.37 -4.29
CA ALA A 133 -2.95 -5.12 -3.90
C ALA A 133 -3.95 -4.12 -3.31
N ALA A 134 -3.47 -3.37 -2.32
CA ALA A 134 -4.22 -2.33 -1.62
C ALA A 134 -3.58 -0.95 -1.86
N LEU A 135 -4.41 0.11 -1.78
CA LEU A 135 -3.97 1.48 -1.92
C LEU A 135 -4.53 2.35 -0.78
N GLY A 136 -3.75 3.32 -0.36
CA GLY A 136 -4.18 4.30 0.60
C GLY A 136 -3.25 5.49 0.61
N LEU A 137 -3.77 6.68 0.33
CA LEU A 137 -3.02 7.93 0.24
C LEU A 137 -3.43 8.93 1.32
N ARG A 138 -2.53 9.85 1.60
CA ARG A 138 -2.82 11.13 2.23
C ARG A 138 -2.30 12.25 1.34
N VAL A 139 -3.03 13.33 1.24
CA VAL A 139 -2.57 14.58 0.60
C VAL A 139 -2.56 15.69 1.65
N ARG A 140 -1.44 16.39 1.75
CA ARG A 140 -1.24 17.56 2.60
C ARG A 140 -0.55 18.65 1.79
N ASN A 141 -1.11 19.86 1.79
CA ASN A 141 -0.58 21.00 1.03
C ASN A 141 -0.32 20.66 -0.47
N GLY A 142 -1.21 19.87 -1.09
CA GLY A 142 -1.06 19.44 -2.48
C GLY A 142 -0.07 18.28 -2.70
N CYS A 143 0.65 17.82 -1.67
CA CYS A 143 1.64 16.75 -1.80
C CYS A 143 1.11 15.44 -1.23
N SER A 144 1.35 14.33 -1.97
CA SER A 144 0.96 12.99 -1.54
C SER A 144 2.02 12.32 -0.67
N TYR A 145 1.60 11.42 0.20
CA TYR A 145 2.43 10.42 0.88
C TYR A 145 1.60 9.17 1.19
N HIS A 146 2.21 8.11 1.71
CA HIS A 146 1.71 6.74 1.61
C HIS A 146 1.63 6.28 0.14
N GLY A 147 0.87 5.25 -0.17
CA GLY A 147 0.82 4.74 -1.52
C GLY A 147 0.11 3.40 -1.66
N LEU A 148 0.84 2.38 -2.11
CA LEU A 148 0.29 1.07 -2.43
C LEU A 148 1.08 -0.06 -1.77
N ALA A 149 0.45 -1.24 -1.73
CA ALA A 149 1.08 -2.48 -1.26
C ALA A 149 0.64 -3.65 -2.15
N ILE A 150 1.60 -4.44 -2.66
CA ILE A 150 1.37 -5.64 -3.47
C ILE A 150 1.81 -6.86 -2.66
N ASN A 151 0.95 -7.85 -2.55
CA ASN A 151 1.31 -9.10 -1.91
C ASN A 151 2.10 -9.97 -2.89
N VAL A 152 3.42 -10.10 -2.70
CA VAL A 152 4.29 -10.94 -3.52
C VAL A 152 4.37 -12.35 -2.94
N ASP A 153 4.93 -12.48 -1.74
CA ASP A 153 5.06 -13.75 -0.98
C ASP A 153 4.72 -13.56 0.51
N ALA A 154 3.94 -12.54 0.85
CA ALA A 154 3.59 -12.21 2.22
C ALA A 154 2.78 -13.32 2.90
N ASP A 155 2.96 -13.48 4.23
CA ASP A 155 2.01 -14.26 5.03
C ASP A 155 0.64 -13.57 5.03
N LEU A 156 -0.39 -14.28 4.56
CA LEU A 156 -1.76 -13.77 4.46
C LEU A 156 -2.61 -14.07 5.68
N ALA A 157 -2.16 -14.92 6.62
CA ALA A 157 -2.93 -15.26 7.81
C ALA A 157 -3.38 -14.02 8.61
N PRO A 158 -2.55 -12.97 8.79
CA PRO A 158 -2.96 -11.76 9.49
C PRO A 158 -4.13 -10.99 8.85
N PHE A 159 -4.36 -11.13 7.54
CA PHE A 159 -5.53 -10.55 6.89
C PHE A 159 -6.83 -11.21 7.32
N GLY A 160 -6.79 -12.48 7.72
CA GLY A 160 -7.95 -13.20 8.29
C GLY A 160 -8.33 -12.74 9.69
N TRP A 161 -7.50 -11.96 10.37
CA TRP A 161 -7.74 -11.43 11.72
C TRP A 161 -8.27 -10.00 11.72
N ILE A 162 -8.45 -9.43 10.55
CA ILE A 162 -9.02 -8.09 10.38
C ILE A 162 -10.22 -8.11 9.45
N ASN A 163 -11.09 -7.10 9.58
CA ASN A 163 -12.16 -6.83 8.61
C ASN A 163 -11.76 -5.61 7.75
N PRO A 164 -10.99 -5.83 6.66
CA PRO A 164 -10.52 -4.75 5.83
C PRO A 164 -11.70 -4.16 5.05
N CYS A 165 -11.85 -2.85 5.09
CA CYS A 165 -12.84 -2.10 4.30
C CYS A 165 -14.31 -2.33 4.67
N GLY A 166 -14.62 -2.97 5.82
CA GLY A 166 -16.00 -3.28 6.21
C GLY A 166 -16.71 -4.29 5.28
N TYR A 167 -15.97 -4.93 4.37
CA TYR A 167 -16.45 -6.04 3.55
C TYR A 167 -16.08 -7.33 4.25
N GLU A 168 -17.05 -7.95 4.91
CA GLU A 168 -16.89 -9.32 5.43
C GLU A 168 -16.57 -10.27 4.27
N GLY A 169 -15.52 -11.08 4.44
CA GLY A 169 -15.17 -12.13 3.48
C GLY A 169 -14.36 -11.69 2.27
N LEU A 170 -13.79 -10.48 2.26
CA LEU A 170 -12.84 -10.09 1.21
C LEU A 170 -11.57 -10.95 1.32
N LYS A 171 -11.44 -11.90 0.39
CA LYS A 171 -10.25 -12.74 0.31
C LYS A 171 -9.06 -11.94 -0.21
N THR A 172 -7.92 -12.12 0.44
CA THR A 172 -6.63 -11.58 0.04
C THR A 172 -5.77 -12.69 -0.54
N ILE A 173 -5.08 -12.39 -1.63
CA ILE A 173 -4.20 -13.32 -2.37
C ILE A 173 -2.83 -12.68 -2.59
N ARG A 174 -1.86 -13.47 -3.04
CA ARG A 174 -0.49 -13.06 -3.34
C ARG A 174 0.00 -13.68 -4.65
N MET A 175 1.06 -13.14 -5.24
CA MET A 175 1.63 -13.64 -6.50
C MET A 175 2.06 -15.10 -6.40
N LYS A 176 2.61 -15.51 -5.26
CA LYS A 176 3.03 -16.90 -5.00
C LYS A 176 1.91 -17.93 -5.12
N ASP A 177 0.66 -17.56 -4.85
CA ASP A 177 -0.51 -18.45 -4.98
C ASP A 177 -0.76 -18.86 -6.45
N PHE A 178 -0.17 -18.16 -7.40
CA PHE A 178 -0.19 -18.44 -8.84
C PHE A 178 1.10 -19.10 -9.36
N GLY A 179 1.96 -19.57 -8.45
CA GLY A 179 3.25 -20.19 -8.81
C GLY A 179 4.33 -19.22 -9.24
N ILE A 180 4.14 -17.91 -9.00
CA ILE A 180 5.14 -16.87 -9.29
C ILE A 180 6.17 -16.86 -8.15
N ASP A 181 7.41 -17.26 -8.48
CA ASP A 181 8.56 -17.19 -7.57
C ASP A 181 9.34 -15.89 -7.84
N ALA A 182 8.80 -14.77 -7.37
CA ALA A 182 9.41 -13.46 -7.50
C ALA A 182 9.85 -12.93 -6.15
N SER A 183 10.99 -12.24 -6.11
CA SER A 183 11.39 -11.46 -4.94
C SER A 183 10.66 -10.12 -4.91
N VAL A 184 10.47 -9.56 -3.72
CA VAL A 184 9.89 -8.21 -3.56
C VAL A 184 10.70 -7.17 -4.32
N ASP A 185 12.03 -7.28 -4.30
CA ASP A 185 12.93 -6.36 -5.03
C ASP A 185 12.83 -6.51 -6.56
N GLY A 186 12.49 -7.71 -7.04
CA GLY A 186 12.29 -7.96 -8.46
C GLY A 186 10.97 -7.41 -8.99
N VAL A 187 9.96 -7.30 -8.13
CA VAL A 187 8.65 -6.70 -8.48
C VAL A 187 8.68 -5.17 -8.38
N GLY A 188 9.52 -4.60 -7.50
CA GLY A 188 9.72 -3.15 -7.32
C GLY A 188 10.74 -2.59 -8.30
#